data_faed5d625688a8a5983cd93e7640d7cf
#
_entry.id   faed5d625688a8a5983cd93e7640d7cf
#
_cell.length_a   1.000
_cell.length_b   1.000
_cell.length_c   1.000
_cell.angle_alpha   90.00
_cell.angle_beta   90.00
_cell.angle_gamma   90.00
#
_symmetry.space_group_name_H-M   'P 1'
#
loop_
_entity.id
_entity.type
_entity.pdbx_description
1 polymer ?
#
loop_
_entity_poly.entity_id
_entity_poly.type
_entity_poly.pdbx_seq_one_letter_code
_entity_poly.pdbx_strand_id
1 'polypeptide(L)'
;LPRSPDLVFSSEDYGEPWAQLMRAKHFLVDRDRTEFPISGSEIRKDLGEHFHWLVPSAKEDLCRKFVMVGAESTGKTTIAEALAKKLNTVWVPEHGRWYWEGRRYLKDQSWSTDEFFRIAKAQINLQKDLARLVSKGILICDTDALVTAVWHQRYLSEFDKLENFMSFNDLPDLYLICCPDFDWIQDGTRESKD
;
A
#
# COMPACT_ATOMS: atom_id res chain seq x y z
N LEU A 1 0.86 -34.22 7.41
CA LEU A 1 1.77 -33.51 6.49
C LEU A 1 0.96 -32.91 5.35
N PRO A 2 1.32 -31.73 4.85
CA PRO A 2 0.70 -31.20 3.65
C PRO A 2 0.90 -32.19 2.51
N ARG A 3 -0.07 -32.27 1.61
CA ARG A 3 -0.02 -33.16 0.44
C ARG A 3 1.19 -32.78 -0.41
N SER A 4 1.94 -33.79 -0.89
CA SER A 4 3.03 -33.52 -1.84
C SER A 4 2.49 -32.89 -3.12
N PRO A 5 3.24 -31.98 -3.76
CA PRO A 5 2.83 -31.41 -5.04
C PRO A 5 2.75 -32.48 -6.12
N ASP A 6 1.83 -32.33 -7.06
CA ASP A 6 1.71 -33.20 -8.23
C ASP A 6 2.68 -32.76 -9.36
N LEU A 7 2.99 -31.45 -9.41
CA LEU A 7 3.81 -30.81 -10.44
C LEU A 7 4.85 -29.88 -9.82
N VAL A 8 6.04 -29.83 -10.40
CA VAL A 8 7.13 -28.90 -10.09
C VAL A 8 7.54 -28.18 -11.37
N PHE A 9 7.58 -26.86 -11.34
CA PHE A 9 8.06 -26.03 -12.43
C PHE A 9 9.38 -25.40 -12.02
N SER A 10 10.39 -25.45 -12.88
CA SER A 10 11.65 -24.74 -12.66
C SER A 10 12.33 -24.40 -13.99
N SER A 11 13.19 -23.37 -13.95
CA SER A 11 14.07 -22.98 -15.06
C SER A 11 15.51 -23.47 -14.84
N GLU A 12 15.75 -24.39 -13.87
CA GLU A 12 17.06 -24.77 -13.41
C GLU A 12 17.27 -26.30 -13.44
N ASP A 13 18.51 -26.71 -13.56
CA ASP A 13 18.88 -28.17 -13.67
C ASP A 13 18.54 -28.96 -12.41
N TYR A 14 18.43 -28.31 -11.25
CA TYR A 14 18.05 -28.99 -9.99
C TYR A 14 16.54 -29.31 -9.92
N GLY A 15 15.75 -28.84 -10.86
CA GLY A 15 14.29 -29.05 -10.84
C GLY A 15 13.90 -30.51 -10.95
N GLU A 16 14.57 -31.27 -11.81
CA GLU A 16 14.30 -32.70 -11.98
C GLU A 16 14.62 -33.53 -10.73
N PRO A 17 15.84 -33.47 -10.12
CA PRO A 17 16.12 -34.15 -8.85
C PRO A 17 15.16 -33.74 -7.74
N TRP A 18 14.74 -32.49 -7.71
CA TRP A 18 13.83 -31.96 -6.70
C TRP A 18 12.42 -32.55 -6.84
N ALA A 19 11.90 -32.61 -8.06
CA ALA A 19 10.63 -33.24 -8.34
C ALA A 19 10.61 -34.72 -7.98
N GLN A 20 11.70 -35.46 -8.27
CA GLN A 20 11.83 -36.87 -7.90
C GLN A 20 11.76 -37.07 -6.38
N LEU A 21 12.42 -36.23 -5.58
CA LEU A 21 12.34 -36.28 -4.12
C LEU A 21 10.91 -36.08 -3.61
N MET A 22 10.14 -35.24 -4.28
CA MET A 22 8.74 -34.92 -3.92
C MET A 22 7.75 -35.92 -4.57
N ARG A 23 8.22 -36.86 -5.38
CA ARG A 23 7.38 -37.77 -6.20
C ARG A 23 6.41 -37.01 -7.12
N ALA A 24 6.86 -35.87 -7.65
CA ALA A 24 6.13 -34.97 -8.54
C ALA A 24 6.66 -35.09 -9.98
N LYS A 25 5.86 -34.63 -10.94
CA LYS A 25 6.31 -34.49 -12.33
C LYS A 25 6.97 -33.14 -12.50
N HIS A 26 8.15 -33.09 -13.13
CA HIS A 26 8.88 -31.88 -13.45
C HIS A 26 8.51 -31.33 -14.84
N PHE A 27 8.40 -29.99 -14.88
CA PHE A 27 8.30 -29.20 -16.12
C PHE A 27 9.42 -28.17 -16.14
N LEU A 28 10.29 -28.29 -17.10
CA LEU A 28 11.33 -27.30 -17.36
C LEU A 28 10.71 -26.12 -18.11
N VAL A 29 10.84 -24.91 -17.54
CA VAL A 29 10.25 -23.67 -18.07
C VAL A 29 11.37 -22.68 -18.37
N ASP A 30 11.46 -22.21 -19.61
CA ASP A 30 12.35 -21.12 -20.07
C ASP A 30 13.78 -21.23 -19.51
N ARG A 31 14.43 -22.39 -19.71
CA ARG A 31 15.79 -22.68 -19.22
C ARG A 31 16.80 -21.63 -19.68
N ASP A 32 16.71 -21.25 -20.96
CA ASP A 32 17.65 -20.31 -21.59
C ASP A 32 17.25 -18.84 -21.35
N ARG A 33 16.19 -18.60 -20.55
CA ARG A 33 15.68 -17.28 -20.16
C ARG A 33 15.41 -16.36 -21.36
N THR A 34 14.83 -16.92 -22.39
CA THR A 34 14.47 -16.17 -23.62
C THR A 34 13.18 -15.39 -23.47
N GLU A 35 12.23 -15.90 -22.70
CA GLU A 35 10.95 -15.24 -22.41
C GLU A 35 11.05 -14.32 -21.19
N PHE A 36 11.74 -14.80 -20.13
CA PHE A 36 11.94 -14.06 -18.88
C PHE A 36 13.43 -13.91 -18.59
N PRO A 37 14.11 -12.88 -19.17
CA PRO A 37 15.57 -12.74 -19.11
C PRO A 37 16.06 -12.23 -17.74
N ILE A 38 15.52 -12.79 -16.66
CA ILE A 38 15.83 -12.45 -15.26
C ILE A 38 15.77 -13.69 -14.36
N SER A 39 16.63 -13.76 -13.37
CA SER A 39 16.60 -14.80 -12.34
C SER A 39 16.12 -14.24 -11.00
N GLY A 40 15.57 -15.11 -10.15
CA GLY A 40 15.25 -14.73 -8.78
C GLY A 40 16.47 -14.27 -7.96
N SER A 41 17.68 -14.73 -8.32
CA SER A 41 18.93 -14.27 -7.70
C SER A 41 19.31 -12.85 -8.14
N GLU A 42 19.08 -12.50 -9.38
CA GLU A 42 19.29 -11.14 -9.90
C GLU A 42 18.29 -10.17 -9.28
N ILE A 43 17.00 -10.54 -9.22
CA ILE A 43 15.98 -9.70 -8.54
C ILE A 43 16.38 -9.43 -7.08
N ARG A 44 16.87 -10.44 -6.35
CA ARG A 44 17.30 -10.27 -4.96
C ARG A 44 18.55 -9.42 -4.79
N LYS A 45 19.43 -9.34 -5.79
CA LYS A 45 20.62 -8.47 -5.73
C LYS A 45 20.27 -7.00 -5.80
N ASP A 46 19.31 -6.64 -6.65
CA ASP A 46 18.81 -5.29 -6.79
C ASP A 46 17.30 -5.30 -7.00
N LEU A 47 16.59 -5.31 -5.88
CA LEU A 47 15.13 -5.33 -5.90
C LEU A 47 14.55 -4.07 -6.55
N GLY A 48 15.20 -2.90 -6.36
CA GLY A 48 14.70 -1.63 -6.89
C GLY A 48 14.74 -1.59 -8.41
N GLU A 49 15.87 -2.00 -9.01
CA GLU A 49 16.05 -2.04 -10.46
C GLU A 49 15.12 -3.07 -11.12
N HIS A 50 14.97 -4.24 -10.47
CA HIS A 50 14.25 -5.37 -11.02
C HIS A 50 12.81 -5.53 -10.51
N PHE A 51 12.28 -4.54 -9.77
CA PHE A 51 10.95 -4.61 -9.16
C PHE A 51 9.83 -4.82 -10.18
N HIS A 52 9.99 -4.29 -11.37
CA HIS A 52 9.01 -4.42 -12.45
C HIS A 52 8.78 -5.88 -12.92
N TRP A 53 9.75 -6.79 -12.69
CA TRP A 53 9.64 -8.21 -13.00
C TRP A 53 8.81 -9.01 -11.99
N LEU A 54 8.52 -8.44 -10.83
CA LEU A 54 7.71 -9.12 -9.82
C LEU A 54 6.26 -9.26 -10.26
N VAL A 55 5.66 -10.39 -9.89
CA VAL A 55 4.21 -10.57 -10.04
C VAL A 55 3.45 -9.60 -9.12
N PRO A 56 2.21 -9.21 -9.47
CA PRO A 56 1.46 -8.19 -8.72
C PRO A 56 1.35 -8.48 -7.22
N SER A 57 1.13 -9.73 -6.80
CA SER A 57 1.07 -10.11 -5.39
C SER A 57 2.38 -9.90 -4.66
N ALA A 58 3.53 -10.22 -5.28
CA ALA A 58 4.83 -9.96 -4.68
C ALA A 58 5.16 -8.46 -4.62
N LYS A 59 4.67 -7.67 -5.58
CA LYS A 59 4.77 -6.20 -5.53
C LYS A 59 4.02 -5.63 -4.34
N GLU A 60 2.82 -6.11 -4.06
CA GLU A 60 2.02 -5.70 -2.90
C GLU A 60 2.79 -5.91 -1.59
N ASP A 61 3.42 -7.08 -1.43
CA ASP A 61 4.14 -7.45 -0.20
C ASP A 61 5.51 -6.77 -0.05
N LEU A 62 6.21 -6.51 -1.16
CA LEU A 62 7.58 -6.01 -1.17
C LEU A 62 7.69 -4.50 -1.44
N CYS A 63 6.58 -3.84 -1.76
CA CYS A 63 6.55 -2.42 -2.00
C CYS A 63 6.73 -1.63 -0.70
N ARG A 64 7.66 -0.68 -0.70
CA ARG A 64 7.86 0.25 0.42
C ARG A 64 6.83 1.36 0.38
N LYS A 65 6.10 1.53 1.48
CA LYS A 65 5.06 2.54 1.64
C LYS A 65 5.59 3.76 2.36
N PHE A 66 5.53 4.93 1.73
CA PHE A 66 5.87 6.22 2.30
C PHE A 66 4.59 7.03 2.47
N VAL A 67 4.24 7.37 3.69
CA VAL A 67 2.96 7.99 4.05
C VAL A 67 3.18 9.42 4.52
N MET A 68 2.45 10.34 3.89
CA MET A 68 2.39 11.74 4.33
C MET A 68 1.42 11.87 5.49
N VAL A 69 1.86 12.46 6.59
CA VAL A 69 1.02 12.75 7.76
C VAL A 69 1.21 14.20 8.21
N GLY A 70 0.25 14.75 8.93
CA GLY A 70 0.30 16.13 9.42
C GLY A 70 -1.09 16.75 9.50
N ALA A 71 -1.19 17.93 10.05
CA ALA A 71 -2.44 18.70 10.19
C ALA A 71 -3.05 19.04 8.82
N GLU A 72 -4.27 19.55 8.83
CA GLU A 72 -4.88 20.10 7.62
C GLU A 72 -4.06 21.29 7.08
N SER A 73 -4.09 21.48 5.77
CA SER A 73 -3.37 22.58 5.07
C SER A 73 -1.84 22.54 5.13
N THR A 74 -1.22 21.43 5.54
CA THR A 74 0.25 21.28 5.58
C THR A 74 0.86 20.82 4.26
N GLY A 75 0.06 20.74 3.18
CA GLY A 75 0.57 20.39 1.85
C GLY A 75 0.78 18.89 1.60
N LYS A 76 0.26 17.98 2.45
CA LYS A 76 0.40 16.51 2.31
C LYS A 76 0.13 16.02 0.88
N THR A 77 -1.06 16.30 0.38
CA THR A 77 -1.48 15.90 -0.98
C THR A 77 -0.53 16.44 -2.05
N THR A 78 -0.19 17.72 -1.99
CA THR A 78 0.71 18.37 -2.95
C THR A 78 2.09 17.72 -2.95
N ILE A 79 2.63 17.43 -1.76
CA ILE A 79 3.94 16.77 -1.62
C ILE A 79 3.87 15.32 -2.10
N ALA A 80 2.80 14.58 -1.74
CA ALA A 80 2.59 13.20 -2.16
C ALA A 80 2.56 13.09 -3.69
N GLU A 81 1.77 13.93 -4.37
CA GLU A 81 1.69 13.98 -5.83
C GLU A 81 3.04 14.34 -6.47
N ALA A 82 3.71 15.38 -5.94
CA ALA A 82 4.99 15.83 -6.47
C ALA A 82 6.09 14.75 -6.33
N LEU A 83 6.12 14.04 -5.19
CA LEU A 83 7.05 12.93 -4.96
C LEU A 83 6.75 11.76 -5.90
N ALA A 84 5.49 11.35 -6.03
CA ALA A 84 5.11 10.27 -6.92
C ALA A 84 5.51 10.58 -8.36
N LYS A 85 5.24 11.81 -8.83
CA LYS A 85 5.66 12.28 -10.15
C LYS A 85 7.18 12.27 -10.32
N LYS A 86 7.92 12.80 -9.34
CA LYS A 86 9.39 12.84 -9.37
C LYS A 86 10.03 11.46 -9.38
N LEU A 87 9.48 10.52 -8.61
CA LEU A 87 9.96 9.15 -8.51
C LEU A 87 9.42 8.26 -9.65
N ASN A 88 8.51 8.77 -10.47
CA ASN A 88 7.79 8.02 -11.50
C ASN A 88 7.14 6.76 -10.92
N THR A 89 6.32 6.97 -9.89
CA THR A 89 5.61 5.91 -9.18
C THR A 89 4.15 6.27 -8.93
N VAL A 90 3.44 5.40 -8.24
CA VAL A 90 2.02 5.52 -7.96
C VAL A 90 1.79 6.37 -6.71
N TRP A 91 0.75 7.17 -6.75
CA TRP A 91 0.23 7.94 -5.62
C TRP A 91 -1.12 7.38 -5.17
N VAL A 92 -1.29 7.23 -3.86
CA VAL A 92 -2.55 6.78 -3.23
C VAL A 92 -3.22 7.99 -2.60
N PRO A 93 -4.38 8.43 -3.11
CA PRO A 93 -5.13 9.55 -2.53
C PRO A 93 -5.78 9.18 -1.20
N GLU A 94 -6.16 10.20 -0.43
CA GLU A 94 -6.90 10.06 0.81
C GLU A 94 -8.34 9.61 0.55
N HIS A 95 -8.70 8.40 0.97
CA HIS A 95 -10.06 7.86 0.82
C HIS A 95 -11.08 8.58 1.72
N GLY A 96 -10.66 9.01 2.91
CA GLY A 96 -11.52 9.72 3.85
C GLY A 96 -12.14 10.99 3.28
N ARG A 97 -11.41 11.74 2.45
CA ARG A 97 -11.91 12.93 1.75
C ARG A 97 -13.08 12.59 0.82
N TRP A 98 -12.94 11.55 -0.01
CA TRP A 98 -13.99 11.09 -0.91
C TRP A 98 -15.24 10.63 -0.17
N TYR A 99 -15.02 9.90 0.93
CA TYR A 99 -16.12 9.45 1.79
C TYR A 99 -16.88 10.65 2.36
N TRP A 100 -16.17 11.66 2.91
CA TRP A 100 -16.76 12.87 3.42
C TRP A 100 -17.51 13.67 2.34
N GLU A 101 -16.94 13.85 1.16
CA GLU A 101 -17.58 14.53 0.04
C GLU A 101 -18.92 13.86 -0.35
N GLY A 102 -18.98 12.54 -0.30
CA GLY A 102 -20.21 11.80 -0.56
C GLY A 102 -21.29 11.98 0.50
N ARG A 103 -20.89 12.05 1.79
CA ARG A 103 -21.84 12.11 2.90
C ARG A 103 -22.24 13.53 3.35
N ARG A 104 -21.50 14.55 2.98
CA ARG A 104 -21.66 15.94 3.48
C ARG A 104 -23.06 16.55 3.31
N TYR A 105 -23.90 15.99 2.47
CA TYR A 105 -25.28 16.42 2.24
C TYR A 105 -26.31 15.70 3.12
N LEU A 106 -25.90 14.80 3.97
CA LEU A 106 -26.81 14.20 4.95
C LEU A 106 -27.30 15.26 5.94
N LYS A 107 -28.55 15.16 6.36
CA LYS A 107 -29.12 16.05 7.39
C LYS A 107 -28.46 15.80 8.75
N ASP A 108 -28.25 14.55 9.09
CA ASP A 108 -27.50 14.12 10.27
C ASP A 108 -26.03 13.97 9.89
N GLN A 109 -25.19 14.82 10.49
CA GLN A 109 -23.75 14.84 10.29
C GLN A 109 -22.98 14.06 11.36
N SER A 110 -23.68 13.37 12.29
CA SER A 110 -23.02 12.54 13.30
C SER A 110 -22.21 11.41 12.63
N TRP A 111 -21.01 11.15 13.17
CA TRP A 111 -20.15 10.07 12.74
C TRP A 111 -20.38 8.83 13.60
N SER A 112 -20.07 7.68 13.05
CA SER A 112 -20.06 6.41 13.77
C SER A 112 -18.70 5.71 13.66
N THR A 113 -18.32 4.94 14.66
CA THR A 113 -17.11 4.10 14.65
C THR A 113 -17.04 3.20 13.43
N ASP A 114 -18.17 2.62 13.02
CA ASP A 114 -18.30 1.78 11.83
C ASP A 114 -17.89 2.50 10.53
N GLU A 115 -18.19 3.79 10.39
CA GLU A 115 -17.78 4.57 9.22
C GLU A 115 -16.26 4.72 9.16
N PHE A 116 -15.62 5.00 10.29
CA PHE A 116 -14.15 5.09 10.36
C PHE A 116 -13.47 3.77 10.05
N PHE A 117 -14.00 2.64 10.53
CA PHE A 117 -13.46 1.32 10.16
C PHE A 117 -13.58 1.03 8.66
N ARG A 118 -14.70 1.43 8.03
CA ARG A 118 -14.87 1.30 6.57
C ARG A 118 -13.88 2.18 5.81
N ILE A 119 -13.67 3.41 6.24
CA ILE A 119 -12.71 4.34 5.63
C ILE A 119 -11.29 3.77 5.74
N ALA A 120 -10.87 3.32 6.93
CA ALA A 120 -9.55 2.74 7.15
C ALA A 120 -9.33 1.49 6.26
N LYS A 121 -10.31 0.58 6.23
CA LYS A 121 -10.25 -0.63 5.40
C LYS A 121 -10.18 -0.30 3.91
N ALA A 122 -10.95 0.69 3.45
CA ALA A 122 -10.93 1.11 2.06
C ALA A 122 -9.59 1.75 1.69
N GLN A 123 -8.99 2.56 2.58
CA GLN A 123 -7.65 3.13 2.39
C GLN A 123 -6.60 2.03 2.26
N ILE A 124 -6.60 1.02 3.15
CA ILE A 124 -5.68 -0.13 3.09
C ILE A 124 -5.84 -0.90 1.78
N ASN A 125 -7.07 -1.19 1.37
CA ASN A 125 -7.32 -1.91 0.12
C ASN A 125 -6.83 -1.12 -1.09
N LEU A 126 -7.05 0.20 -1.13
CA LEU A 126 -6.56 1.06 -2.19
C LEU A 126 -5.02 1.08 -2.25
N GLN A 127 -4.34 1.11 -1.10
CA GLN A 127 -2.89 1.00 -1.03
C GLN A 127 -2.39 -0.32 -1.61
N LYS A 128 -3.01 -1.45 -1.26
CA LYS A 128 -2.68 -2.78 -1.76
C LYS A 128 -2.88 -2.90 -3.27
N ASP A 129 -4.02 -2.43 -3.76
CA ASP A 129 -4.33 -2.49 -5.19
C ASP A 129 -3.35 -1.64 -6.02
N LEU A 130 -3.03 -0.44 -5.55
CA LEU A 130 -2.10 0.45 -6.24
C LEU A 130 -0.63 0.00 -6.11
N ALA A 131 -0.25 -0.68 -5.02
CA ALA A 131 1.09 -1.27 -4.87
C ALA A 131 1.40 -2.29 -5.97
N ARG A 132 0.39 -3.02 -6.47
CA ARG A 132 0.53 -3.97 -7.58
C ARG A 132 0.96 -3.32 -8.90
N LEU A 133 0.72 -2.02 -9.06
CA LEU A 133 1.05 -1.25 -10.26
C LEU A 133 2.44 -0.62 -10.19
N VAL A 134 3.09 -0.63 -9.03
CA VAL A 134 4.40 -0.01 -8.82
C VAL A 134 5.46 -0.71 -9.65
N SER A 135 6.34 0.08 -10.26
CA SER A 135 7.46 -0.43 -11.08
C SER A 135 8.82 -0.37 -10.37
N LYS A 136 8.99 0.51 -9.38
CA LYS A 136 10.27 0.76 -8.68
C LYS A 136 10.23 0.44 -7.18
N GLY A 137 9.22 -0.25 -6.70
CA GLY A 137 9.13 -0.69 -5.33
C GLY A 137 8.85 0.39 -4.29
N ILE A 138 8.34 1.56 -4.68
CA ILE A 138 7.97 2.66 -3.77
C ILE A 138 6.55 3.11 -4.08
N LEU A 139 5.71 3.17 -3.05
CA LEU A 139 4.35 3.68 -3.08
C LEU A 139 4.27 4.94 -2.22
N ILE A 140 3.73 6.03 -2.77
CA ILE A 140 3.51 7.27 -2.04
C ILE A 140 2.04 7.35 -1.64
N CYS A 141 1.76 7.54 -0.35
CA CYS A 141 0.41 7.60 0.18
C CYS A 141 0.11 8.96 0.80
N ASP A 142 -1.01 9.55 0.41
CA ASP A 142 -1.59 10.71 1.11
C ASP A 142 -2.46 10.17 2.25
N THR A 143 -1.88 10.09 3.43
CA THR A 143 -2.44 9.48 4.64
C THR A 143 -2.52 7.94 4.63
N ASP A 144 -2.99 7.38 5.75
CA ASP A 144 -3.25 5.96 5.95
C ASP A 144 -4.34 5.70 7.01
N ALA A 145 -4.49 4.44 7.41
CA ALA A 145 -5.46 4.04 8.42
C ALA A 145 -5.12 4.56 9.84
N LEU A 146 -3.86 4.87 10.16
CA LEU A 146 -3.47 5.52 11.42
C LEU A 146 -4.10 6.92 11.51
N VAL A 147 -4.03 7.70 10.44
CA VAL A 147 -4.66 9.03 10.40
C VAL A 147 -6.17 8.92 10.54
N THR A 148 -6.78 7.89 9.96
CA THR A 148 -8.21 7.60 10.15
C THR A 148 -8.55 7.32 11.63
N ALA A 149 -7.70 6.60 12.35
CA ALA A 149 -7.86 6.37 13.79
C ALA A 149 -7.74 7.66 14.62
N VAL A 150 -6.85 8.58 14.23
CA VAL A 150 -6.74 9.91 14.85
C VAL A 150 -8.01 10.72 14.63
N TRP A 151 -8.57 10.71 13.42
CA TRP A 151 -9.86 11.36 13.13
C TRP A 151 -11.01 10.74 13.92
N HIS A 152 -11.07 9.42 14.04
CA HIS A 152 -12.05 8.73 14.89
C HIS A 152 -12.03 9.29 16.32
N GLN A 153 -10.85 9.35 16.93
CA GLN A 153 -10.70 9.91 18.28
C GLN A 153 -11.16 11.38 18.36
N ARG A 154 -10.82 12.19 17.34
CA ARG A 154 -11.21 13.61 17.31
C ARG A 154 -12.72 13.80 17.24
N TYR A 155 -13.42 13.04 16.39
CA TYR A 155 -14.86 13.24 16.16
C TYR A 155 -15.76 12.58 17.21
N LEU A 156 -15.36 11.44 17.73
CA LEU A 156 -16.17 10.66 18.66
C LEU A 156 -15.73 10.81 20.11
N SER A 157 -14.58 11.45 20.35
CA SER A 157 -13.94 11.53 21.68
C SER A 157 -13.72 10.14 22.32
N GLU A 158 -13.70 9.11 21.51
CA GLU A 158 -13.50 7.72 21.90
C GLU A 158 -12.14 7.24 21.40
N PHE A 159 -11.43 6.51 22.24
CA PHE A 159 -10.19 5.85 21.85
C PHE A 159 -10.46 4.39 21.59
N ASP A 160 -10.38 3.99 20.33
CA ASP A 160 -10.39 2.58 19.96
C ASP A 160 -8.97 2.09 19.69
N LYS A 161 -8.75 0.78 19.82
CA LYS A 161 -7.43 0.20 19.61
C LYS A 161 -7.03 0.33 18.14
N LEU A 162 -5.78 0.74 17.90
CA LEU A 162 -5.25 0.88 16.54
C LEU A 162 -5.38 -0.42 15.73
N GLU A 163 -5.28 -1.58 16.38
CA GLU A 163 -5.43 -2.89 15.76
C GLU A 163 -6.81 -3.13 15.12
N ASN A 164 -7.85 -2.34 15.50
CA ASN A 164 -9.16 -2.37 14.88
C ASN A 164 -9.18 -1.59 13.55
N PHE A 165 -8.22 -0.69 13.33
CA PHE A 165 -8.09 0.10 12.10
C PHE A 165 -7.11 -0.52 11.12
N MET A 166 -6.02 -1.08 11.61
CA MET A 166 -4.96 -1.64 10.78
C MET A 166 -4.20 -2.76 11.51
N SER A 167 -3.63 -3.68 10.75
CA SER A 167 -2.72 -4.70 11.27
C SER A 167 -1.27 -4.20 11.27
N PHE A 168 -0.39 -4.91 11.98
CA PHE A 168 1.05 -4.63 11.95
C PHE A 168 1.63 -4.67 10.53
N ASN A 169 1.11 -5.55 9.66
CA ASN A 169 1.56 -5.67 8.26
C ASN A 169 1.12 -4.49 7.37
N ASP A 170 0.16 -3.68 7.83
CA ASP A 170 -0.30 -2.51 7.09
C ASP A 170 0.54 -1.26 7.42
N LEU A 171 1.41 -1.30 8.44
CA LEU A 171 2.31 -0.20 8.78
C LEU A 171 3.21 0.18 7.60
N PRO A 172 3.47 1.47 7.38
CA PRO A 172 4.37 1.92 6.34
C PRO A 172 5.84 1.77 6.75
N ASP A 173 6.73 1.83 5.76
CA ASP A 173 8.18 1.86 5.98
C ASP A 173 8.63 3.23 6.49
N LEU A 174 7.91 4.30 6.13
CA LEU A 174 8.27 5.67 6.51
C LEU A 174 7.04 6.57 6.62
N TYR A 175 6.94 7.29 7.73
CA TYR A 175 6.08 8.46 7.86
C TYR A 175 6.85 9.75 7.60
N LEU A 176 6.31 10.60 6.73
CA LEU A 176 6.81 11.94 6.46
C LEU A 176 5.84 12.95 7.07
N ILE A 177 6.30 13.65 8.11
CA ILE A 177 5.48 14.61 8.84
C ILE A 177 5.56 15.95 8.14
N CYS A 178 4.43 16.43 7.62
CA CYS A 178 4.29 17.76 7.04
C CYS A 178 3.96 18.76 8.15
N CYS A 179 4.88 19.69 8.39
CA CYS A 179 4.70 20.74 9.40
C CYS A 179 3.81 21.87 8.89
N PRO A 180 3.14 22.63 9.79
CA PRO A 180 2.28 23.77 9.42
C PRO A 180 3.12 25.02 9.11
N ASP A 181 4.01 24.91 8.10
CA ASP A 181 4.93 25.98 7.70
C ASP A 181 4.28 27.00 6.73
N PHE A 182 3.01 26.77 6.36
CA PHE A 182 2.26 27.58 5.41
C PHE A 182 0.98 28.13 6.07
N ASP A 183 0.51 29.26 5.54
CA ASP A 183 -0.78 29.80 5.94
C ASP A 183 -1.91 28.81 5.64
N TRP A 184 -2.82 28.66 6.61
CA TRP A 184 -3.98 27.80 6.44
C TRP A 184 -4.92 28.35 5.36
N ILE A 185 -5.33 27.51 4.43
CA ILE A 185 -6.21 27.88 3.31
C ILE A 185 -7.50 27.05 3.40
N GLN A 186 -8.65 27.71 3.43
CA GLN A 186 -9.95 27.05 3.34
C GLN A 186 -10.26 26.63 1.90
N ASP A 187 -10.47 25.33 1.68
CA ASP A 187 -10.83 24.76 0.36
C ASP A 187 -12.28 24.24 0.30
N GLY A 188 -13.08 24.52 1.35
CA GLY A 188 -14.47 24.07 1.47
C GLY A 188 -14.64 22.66 2.06
N THR A 189 -13.55 21.96 2.33
CA THR A 189 -13.57 20.63 2.95
C THR A 189 -12.93 20.62 4.34
N ARG A 190 -12.29 21.70 4.73
CA ARG A 190 -11.54 21.85 5.98
C ARG A 190 -12.39 22.44 7.07
N GLU A 191 -12.26 21.93 8.29
CA GLU A 191 -13.16 22.30 9.39
C GLU A 191 -12.68 23.48 10.21
N SER A 192 -11.39 23.63 10.45
CA SER A 192 -10.90 24.71 11.29
C SER A 192 -9.47 25.12 11.02
N LYS A 193 -9.14 26.33 11.45
CA LYS A 193 -7.80 26.89 11.45
C LYS A 193 -7.00 26.50 12.71
N ASP A 194 -7.68 25.98 13.74
CA ASP A 194 -7.15 25.72 15.09
C ASP A 194 -6.86 24.23 15.31
#